data_5cf4fb133aa6a0b1b4406caf829b3211
#
_entry.id   5cf4fb133aa6a0b1b4406caf829b3211
#
_cell.length_a   1.000
_cell.length_b   1.000
_cell.length_c   1.000
_cell.angle_alpha   90.00
_cell.angle_beta   90.00
_cell.angle_gamma   90.00
#
_symmetry.space_group_name_H-M   'P 1'
#
loop_
_entity.id
_entity.type
_entity.pdbx_description
1 polymer ?
#
loop_
_entity_poly.entity_id
_entity_poly.type
_entity_poly.pdbx_seq_one_letter_code
_entity_poly.pdbx_strand_id
1 'polypeptide(L)'
;MDWRMLAPLSMLLMAHTVAAVPRPLELKTGDLVFHTSRSRQSLAIQAATGSPLSHVGLVEVTPSGVFVVEAVQPVQRVPFARWKARGAKGRLLVMRPERLSDDARAAAVAEAKRHLGKPYDWRFGWGDEAMYCSELARKAYSAATGVDFGKMERLGSLEVKALRPQLRERYGGTVPSELELITPASLAADERLTVVYSDYAPAR
;
A
#
# COMPACT_ATOMS: atom_id res chain seq x y z
N MET A 1 56.20 -53.22 -15.89
CA MET A 1 54.70 -53.09 -16.07
C MET A 1 54.22 -51.93 -15.36
N ASP A 2 54.22 -50.73 -15.98
CA ASP A 2 53.85 -49.48 -15.36
C ASP A 2 52.34 -49.18 -15.62
N TRP A 3 51.54 -49.19 -14.58
CA TRP A 3 50.14 -48.85 -14.67
C TRP A 3 49.98 -47.35 -14.30
N ARG A 4 49.90 -46.52 -15.32
CA ARG A 4 49.58 -45.09 -15.12
C ARG A 4 48.11 -44.95 -14.80
N MET A 5 47.84 -44.53 -13.58
CA MET A 5 46.50 -44.11 -13.11
C MET A 5 46.11 -42.79 -13.79
N LEU A 6 45.09 -42.81 -14.64
CA LEU A 6 44.45 -41.63 -15.19
C LEU A 6 43.43 -41.12 -14.17
N ALA A 7 43.69 -39.94 -13.60
CA ALA A 7 42.73 -39.24 -12.75
C ALA A 7 41.63 -38.64 -13.61
N PRO A 8 40.35 -38.69 -13.18
CA PRO A 8 39.29 -38.05 -13.94
C PRO A 8 39.34 -36.55 -13.75
N LEU A 9 39.34 -35.81 -14.85
CA LEU A 9 39.23 -34.34 -14.88
C LEU A 9 37.79 -33.95 -14.56
N SER A 10 37.54 -33.56 -13.31
CA SER A 10 36.23 -33.04 -12.90
C SER A 10 36.02 -31.65 -13.49
N MET A 11 35.18 -31.60 -14.51
CA MET A 11 34.75 -30.35 -15.15
C MET A 11 33.74 -29.62 -14.22
N LEU A 12 34.21 -28.62 -13.50
CA LEU A 12 33.39 -27.77 -12.62
C LEU A 12 32.51 -26.88 -13.51
N LEU A 13 31.22 -27.25 -13.67
CA LEU A 13 30.23 -26.38 -14.32
C LEU A 13 29.98 -25.16 -13.42
N MET A 14 30.58 -24.03 -13.76
CA MET A 14 30.21 -22.76 -13.16
C MET A 14 28.83 -22.33 -13.68
N ALA A 15 27.81 -22.52 -12.86
CA ALA A 15 26.49 -21.95 -13.11
C ALA A 15 26.58 -20.43 -13.02
N HIS A 16 26.59 -19.76 -14.14
CA HIS A 16 26.46 -18.31 -14.20
C HIS A 16 25.01 -17.94 -13.85
N THR A 17 24.76 -17.50 -12.63
CA THR A 17 23.50 -16.84 -12.25
C THR A 17 23.42 -15.53 -13.02
N VAL A 18 22.65 -15.52 -14.11
CA VAL A 18 22.27 -14.29 -14.80
C VAL A 18 21.40 -13.49 -13.81
N ALA A 19 21.96 -12.42 -13.27
CA ALA A 19 21.17 -11.48 -12.46
C ALA A 19 20.01 -10.97 -13.33
N ALA A 20 18.78 -11.20 -12.86
CA ALA A 20 17.60 -10.73 -13.56
C ALA A 20 17.69 -9.20 -13.67
N VAL A 21 17.68 -8.69 -14.90
CA VAL A 21 17.60 -7.24 -15.16
C VAL A 21 16.31 -6.73 -14.48
N PRO A 22 16.38 -5.73 -13.59
CA PRO A 22 15.18 -5.20 -12.95
C PRO A 22 14.20 -4.75 -14.03
N ARG A 23 13.01 -5.36 -14.07
CA ARG A 23 11.97 -4.90 -15.00
C ARG A 23 11.63 -3.45 -14.65
N PRO A 24 11.53 -2.55 -15.64
CA PRO A 24 11.07 -1.20 -15.40
C PRO A 24 9.69 -1.25 -14.73
N LEU A 25 9.45 -0.36 -13.77
CA LEU A 25 8.18 -0.25 -13.07
C LEU A 25 7.06 0.10 -14.06
N GLU A 26 6.20 -0.86 -14.37
CA GLU A 26 5.02 -0.69 -15.22
C GLU A 26 3.77 -0.56 -14.34
N LEU A 27 3.31 0.68 -14.15
CA LEU A 27 2.07 0.97 -13.43
C LEU A 27 0.86 0.76 -14.33
N LYS A 28 -0.20 0.16 -13.76
CA LYS A 28 -1.51 0.01 -14.41
C LYS A 28 -2.59 0.70 -13.59
N THR A 29 -3.66 1.11 -14.26
CA THR A 29 -4.84 1.66 -13.59
C THR A 29 -5.39 0.66 -12.58
N GLY A 30 -5.65 1.13 -11.36
CA GLY A 30 -6.09 0.34 -10.22
C GLY A 30 -4.96 -0.30 -9.41
N ASP A 31 -3.68 -0.13 -9.76
CA ASP A 31 -2.62 -0.50 -8.83
C ASP A 31 -2.78 0.28 -7.53
N LEU A 32 -2.56 -0.39 -6.41
CA LEU A 32 -2.42 0.24 -5.11
C LEU A 32 -0.96 0.60 -4.87
N VAL A 33 -0.70 1.87 -4.59
CA VAL A 33 0.64 2.36 -4.29
C VAL A 33 0.74 2.78 -2.84
N PHE A 34 1.79 2.33 -2.17
CA PHE A 34 2.02 2.57 -0.75
C PHE A 34 3.36 3.24 -0.51
N HIS A 35 3.41 4.10 0.51
CA HIS A 35 4.66 4.64 0.99
C HIS A 35 4.64 4.93 2.51
N THR A 36 5.81 5.19 3.09
CA THR A 36 5.95 5.84 4.39
C THR A 36 5.80 7.34 4.19
N SER A 37 4.70 7.95 4.66
CA SER A 37 4.52 9.40 4.62
C SER A 37 5.47 10.09 5.62
N ARG A 38 5.77 11.38 5.40
CA ARG A 38 6.65 12.18 6.30
C ARG A 38 5.87 12.96 7.37
N SER A 39 4.56 12.76 7.50
CA SER A 39 3.72 13.45 8.46
C SER A 39 3.89 12.91 9.89
N ARG A 40 3.56 13.72 10.91
CA ARG A 40 3.49 13.25 12.30
C ARG A 40 2.50 12.10 12.47
N GLN A 41 1.39 12.12 11.74
CA GLN A 41 0.42 11.04 11.74
C GLN A 41 1.01 9.73 11.20
N SER A 42 1.92 9.80 10.21
CA SER A 42 2.62 8.62 9.70
C SER A 42 3.37 7.87 10.79
N LEU A 43 4.04 8.58 11.69
CA LEU A 43 4.74 7.95 12.81
C LEU A 43 3.77 7.21 13.74
N ALA A 44 2.60 7.79 14.01
CA ALA A 44 1.58 7.14 14.81
C ALA A 44 1.01 5.88 14.12
N ILE A 45 0.75 5.93 12.82
CA ILE A 45 0.28 4.76 12.04
C ILE A 45 1.33 3.66 12.06
N GLN A 46 2.61 3.98 11.79
CA GLN A 46 3.71 3.01 11.84
C GLN A 46 3.84 2.36 13.22
N ALA A 47 3.79 3.15 14.29
CA ALA A 47 3.84 2.64 15.66
C ALA A 47 2.65 1.73 15.99
N ALA A 48 1.44 2.11 15.57
CA ALA A 48 0.22 1.35 15.83
C ALA A 48 0.18 0.02 15.06
N THR A 49 0.74 -0.04 13.85
CA THR A 49 0.65 -1.20 12.95
C THR A 49 1.92 -2.06 12.91
N GLY A 50 3.02 -1.59 13.49
CA GLY A 50 4.34 -2.23 13.35
C GLY A 50 4.87 -2.24 11.91
N SER A 51 4.27 -1.48 10.99
CA SER A 51 4.58 -1.47 9.56
C SER A 51 5.15 -0.11 9.12
N PRO A 52 6.10 -0.08 8.18
CA PRO A 52 6.56 1.18 7.60
C PRO A 52 5.53 1.84 6.67
N LEU A 53 4.48 1.11 6.27
CA LEU A 53 3.47 1.60 5.34
C LEU A 53 2.44 2.44 6.09
N SER A 54 2.33 3.72 5.75
CA SER A 54 1.45 4.65 6.45
C SER A 54 0.52 5.44 5.54
N HIS A 55 0.62 5.24 4.23
CA HIS A 55 -0.21 5.89 3.23
C HIS A 55 -0.39 5.02 1.99
N VAL A 56 -1.56 5.14 1.36
CA VAL A 56 -1.94 4.40 0.16
C VAL A 56 -2.73 5.31 -0.79
N GLY A 57 -2.64 5.02 -2.09
CA GLY A 57 -3.46 5.63 -3.14
C GLY A 57 -3.70 4.66 -4.29
N LEU A 58 -4.62 5.01 -5.19
CA LEU A 58 -4.97 4.24 -6.39
C LEU A 58 -4.35 4.89 -7.62
N VAL A 59 -3.66 4.11 -8.43
CA VAL A 59 -3.05 4.57 -9.68
C VAL A 59 -4.10 4.75 -10.77
N GLU A 60 -4.01 5.85 -11.49
CA GLU A 60 -4.73 6.11 -12.75
C GLU A 60 -3.72 6.36 -13.86
N VAL A 61 -3.71 5.51 -14.87
CA VAL A 61 -2.90 5.68 -16.08
C VAL A 61 -3.79 6.27 -17.17
N THR A 62 -3.35 7.38 -17.77
CA THR A 62 -4.06 8.09 -18.84
C THR A 62 -3.10 8.45 -19.97
N PRO A 63 -3.58 8.83 -21.16
CA PRO A 63 -2.71 9.35 -22.22
C PRO A 63 -1.87 10.59 -21.82
N SER A 64 -2.34 11.37 -20.82
CA SER A 64 -1.65 12.54 -20.30
C SER A 64 -0.64 12.23 -19.19
N GLY A 65 -0.53 10.97 -18.76
CA GLY A 65 0.41 10.54 -17.72
C GLY A 65 -0.20 9.67 -16.64
N VAL A 66 0.62 9.41 -15.62
CA VAL A 66 0.25 8.58 -14.47
C VAL A 66 -0.09 9.47 -13.28
N PHE A 67 -1.22 9.19 -12.64
CA PHE A 67 -1.73 9.92 -11.49
C PHE A 67 -2.05 8.97 -10.35
N VAL A 68 -2.24 9.53 -9.15
CA VAL A 68 -2.72 8.82 -7.97
C VAL A 68 -3.92 9.54 -7.39
N VAL A 69 -4.99 8.80 -7.14
CA VAL A 69 -6.14 9.25 -6.34
C VAL A 69 -5.90 8.82 -4.91
N GLU A 70 -5.95 9.78 -3.99
CA GLU A 70 -5.60 9.56 -2.58
C GLU A 70 -6.46 10.40 -1.63
N ALA A 71 -6.71 9.89 -0.44
CA ALA A 71 -7.29 10.69 0.62
C ALA A 71 -6.18 11.35 1.45
N VAL A 72 -6.14 12.65 1.33
CA VAL A 72 -5.42 13.62 2.16
C VAL A 72 -6.38 14.78 2.44
N GLN A 73 -5.93 15.97 2.77
CA GLN A 73 -6.81 17.11 2.98
C GLN A 73 -6.75 18.08 1.79
N PRO A 74 -7.76 18.06 0.90
CA PRO A 74 -8.86 17.10 0.73
C PRO A 74 -8.45 15.85 -0.08
N VAL A 75 -9.40 14.92 -0.32
CA VAL A 75 -9.21 13.83 -1.32
C VAL A 75 -8.87 14.45 -2.66
N GLN A 76 -7.79 13.98 -3.29
CA GLN A 76 -7.23 14.61 -4.48
C GLN A 76 -6.71 13.59 -5.49
N ARG A 77 -6.49 14.08 -6.72
CA ARG A 77 -5.78 13.42 -7.80
C ARG A 77 -4.49 14.18 -8.09
N VAL A 78 -3.35 13.53 -8.01
CA VAL A 78 -2.04 14.17 -8.20
C VAL A 78 -1.15 13.37 -9.14
N PRO A 79 -0.20 14.00 -9.87
CA PRO A 79 0.80 13.27 -10.66
C PRO A 79 1.57 12.27 -9.79
N PHE A 80 1.79 11.05 -10.28
CA PHE A 80 2.49 9.97 -9.56
C PHE A 80 3.87 10.40 -9.06
N ALA A 81 4.63 11.13 -9.88
CA ALA A 81 5.96 11.62 -9.50
C ALA A 81 5.90 12.53 -8.25
N ARG A 82 4.90 13.43 -8.18
CA ARG A 82 4.67 14.28 -7.01
C ARG A 82 4.24 13.46 -5.79
N TRP A 83 3.38 12.46 -5.99
CA TRP A 83 2.95 11.55 -4.94
C TRP A 83 4.15 10.77 -4.36
N LYS A 84 4.96 10.13 -5.22
CA LYS A 84 6.15 9.35 -4.82
C LYS A 84 7.17 10.22 -4.07
N ALA A 85 7.41 11.46 -4.50
CA ALA A 85 8.36 12.37 -3.87
C ALA A 85 8.03 12.74 -2.42
N ARG A 86 6.77 12.60 -1.99
CA ARG A 86 6.33 12.83 -0.60
C ARG A 86 6.65 11.66 0.32
N GLY A 87 6.91 10.49 -0.23
CA GLY A 87 7.33 9.31 0.52
C GLY A 87 8.73 9.48 1.12
N ALA A 88 8.96 8.87 2.28
CA ALA A 88 10.26 8.86 2.94
C ALA A 88 11.28 8.13 2.06
N LYS A 89 12.40 8.79 1.76
CA LYS A 89 13.48 8.27 0.89
C LYS A 89 13.00 7.87 -0.52
N GLY A 90 11.81 8.34 -0.96
CA GLY A 90 11.21 7.97 -2.26
C GLY A 90 10.84 6.51 -2.39
N ARG A 91 10.82 5.72 -1.28
CA ARG A 91 10.48 4.30 -1.31
C ARG A 91 9.02 4.09 -1.68
N LEU A 92 8.78 3.03 -2.42
CA LEU A 92 7.51 2.67 -3.00
C LEU A 92 7.25 1.16 -2.84
N LEU A 93 6.00 0.81 -2.56
CA LEU A 93 5.44 -0.52 -2.76
C LEU A 93 4.29 -0.38 -3.74
N VAL A 94 4.24 -1.23 -4.77
CA VAL A 94 3.13 -1.33 -5.73
C VAL A 94 2.53 -2.71 -5.64
N MET A 95 1.23 -2.78 -5.44
CA MET A 95 0.49 -4.03 -5.42
C MET A 95 -0.68 -3.98 -6.39
N ARG A 96 -0.97 -5.12 -7.02
CA ARG A 96 -1.99 -5.25 -8.07
C ARG A 96 -2.97 -6.36 -7.73
N PRO A 97 -4.29 -6.12 -7.82
CA PRO A 97 -5.31 -7.17 -7.76
C PRO A 97 -5.39 -7.89 -9.13
N GLU A 98 -4.43 -8.77 -9.41
CA GLU A 98 -4.28 -9.41 -10.73
C GLU A 98 -5.47 -10.28 -11.15
N ARG A 99 -6.27 -10.76 -10.18
CA ARG A 99 -7.47 -11.53 -10.47
C ARG A 99 -8.65 -10.69 -10.97
N LEU A 100 -8.55 -9.37 -10.87
CA LEU A 100 -9.55 -8.44 -11.42
C LEU A 100 -9.15 -8.02 -12.84
N SER A 101 -10.13 -7.88 -13.72
CA SER A 101 -9.93 -7.34 -15.08
C SER A 101 -9.45 -5.89 -15.05
N ASP A 102 -8.88 -5.42 -16.15
CA ASP A 102 -8.49 -4.02 -16.31
C ASP A 102 -9.69 -3.07 -16.14
N ASP A 103 -10.85 -3.46 -16.67
CA ASP A 103 -12.10 -2.68 -16.52
C ASP A 103 -12.57 -2.61 -15.06
N ALA A 104 -12.51 -3.71 -14.34
CA ALA A 104 -12.87 -3.73 -12.91
C ALA A 104 -11.93 -2.84 -12.09
N ARG A 105 -10.64 -2.85 -12.38
CA ARG A 105 -9.67 -1.96 -11.74
C ARG A 105 -9.89 -0.49 -12.11
N ALA A 106 -10.22 -0.21 -13.37
CA ALA A 106 -10.57 1.13 -13.81
C ALA A 106 -11.86 1.64 -13.14
N ALA A 107 -12.86 0.77 -12.97
CA ALA A 107 -14.09 1.10 -12.24
C ALA A 107 -13.80 1.47 -10.78
N ALA A 108 -12.88 0.76 -10.10
CA ALA A 108 -12.48 1.12 -8.74
C ALA A 108 -11.81 2.51 -8.67
N VAL A 109 -10.99 2.87 -9.65
CA VAL A 109 -10.43 4.23 -9.73
C VAL A 109 -11.53 5.27 -9.99
N ALA A 110 -12.51 4.97 -10.84
CA ALA A 110 -13.65 5.84 -11.07
C ALA A 110 -14.47 6.06 -9.78
N GLU A 111 -14.70 5.01 -8.99
CA GLU A 111 -15.34 5.13 -7.67
C GLU A 111 -14.51 6.00 -6.71
N ALA A 112 -13.20 5.79 -6.62
CA ALA A 112 -12.33 6.64 -5.79
C ALA A 112 -12.44 8.12 -6.17
N LYS A 113 -12.55 8.43 -7.46
CA LYS A 113 -12.69 9.81 -7.98
C LYS A 113 -14.01 10.47 -7.61
N ARG A 114 -15.07 9.73 -7.29
CA ARG A 114 -16.35 10.29 -6.81
C ARG A 114 -16.21 10.98 -5.44
N HIS A 115 -15.16 10.65 -4.72
CA HIS A 115 -14.84 11.23 -3.42
C HIS A 115 -13.91 12.45 -3.48
N LEU A 116 -13.48 12.91 -4.68
CA LEU A 116 -12.63 14.09 -4.85
C LEU A 116 -13.25 15.30 -4.17
N GLY A 117 -12.40 16.04 -3.42
CA GLY A 117 -12.81 17.23 -2.66
C GLY A 117 -13.35 16.93 -1.27
N LYS A 118 -13.67 15.68 -0.92
CA LYS A 118 -14.09 15.35 0.46
C LYS A 118 -12.95 15.60 1.45
N PRO A 119 -13.27 16.04 2.70
CA PRO A 119 -12.27 16.26 3.74
C PRO A 119 -11.61 14.94 4.17
N TYR A 120 -10.42 15.05 4.78
CA TYR A 120 -9.76 13.90 5.39
C TYR A 120 -10.43 13.54 6.72
N ASP A 121 -10.70 12.24 6.92
CA ASP A 121 -11.24 11.78 8.20
C ASP A 121 -10.13 11.54 9.24
N TRP A 122 -9.94 12.51 10.10
CA TRP A 122 -8.99 12.45 11.21
C TRP A 122 -9.41 11.51 12.33
N ARG A 123 -10.69 11.12 12.38
CA ARG A 123 -11.24 10.24 13.40
C ARG A 123 -11.30 8.78 12.95
N PHE A 124 -10.92 8.50 11.69
CA PHE A 124 -10.94 7.15 11.13
C PHE A 124 -12.29 6.44 11.25
N GLY A 125 -13.39 7.19 11.17
CA GLY A 125 -14.73 6.64 11.09
C GLY A 125 -14.99 5.93 9.77
N TRP A 126 -16.18 5.36 9.62
CA TRP A 126 -16.57 4.63 8.41
C TRP A 126 -17.71 5.34 7.65
N GLY A 127 -17.81 6.65 7.79
CA GLY A 127 -18.80 7.48 7.09
C GLY A 127 -18.39 7.82 5.65
N ASP A 128 -19.27 8.51 4.92
CA ASP A 128 -19.00 8.92 3.54
C ASP A 128 -18.72 10.42 3.38
N GLU A 129 -18.87 11.21 4.45
CA GLU A 129 -18.66 12.66 4.44
C GLU A 129 -17.18 13.05 4.41
N ALA A 130 -16.31 12.20 4.95
CA ALA A 130 -14.88 12.35 4.99
C ALA A 130 -14.20 11.01 4.74
N MET A 131 -12.96 11.00 4.24
CA MET A 131 -12.25 9.77 3.89
C MET A 131 -10.81 9.79 4.42
N TYR A 132 -10.33 8.66 4.92
CA TYR A 132 -8.90 8.42 5.09
C TYR A 132 -8.34 7.47 4.01
N CYS A 133 -7.03 7.37 3.87
CA CYS A 133 -6.40 6.80 2.66
C CYS A 133 -6.75 5.33 2.39
N SER A 134 -6.69 4.48 3.40
CA SER A 134 -6.98 3.05 3.24
C SER A 134 -8.48 2.76 3.17
N GLU A 135 -9.31 3.59 3.80
CA GLU A 135 -10.77 3.55 3.63
C GLU A 135 -11.16 3.83 2.18
N LEU A 136 -10.64 4.92 1.59
CA LEU A 136 -10.89 5.27 0.20
C LEU A 136 -10.55 4.11 -0.74
N ALA A 137 -9.38 3.50 -0.55
CA ALA A 137 -8.94 2.38 -1.38
C ALA A 137 -9.87 1.17 -1.25
N ARG A 138 -10.22 0.77 -0.02
CA ARG A 138 -11.12 -0.35 0.24
C ARG A 138 -12.52 -0.10 -0.29
N LYS A 139 -13.13 1.05 0.04
CA LYS A 139 -14.49 1.40 -0.41
C LYS A 139 -14.58 1.47 -1.92
N ALA A 140 -13.58 2.03 -2.60
CA ALA A 140 -13.57 2.12 -4.05
C ALA A 140 -13.59 0.73 -4.71
N TYR A 141 -12.78 -0.21 -4.23
CA TYR A 141 -12.80 -1.58 -4.74
C TYR A 141 -14.08 -2.32 -4.37
N SER A 142 -14.54 -2.20 -3.13
CA SER A 142 -15.79 -2.81 -2.66
C SER A 142 -16.98 -2.37 -3.52
N ALA A 143 -17.13 -1.07 -3.75
CA ALA A 143 -18.24 -0.51 -4.55
C ALA A 143 -18.18 -0.93 -6.01
N ALA A 144 -17.00 -0.97 -6.62
CA ALA A 144 -16.83 -1.29 -8.04
C ALA A 144 -16.89 -2.79 -8.34
N THR A 145 -16.45 -3.64 -7.41
CA THR A 145 -16.16 -5.05 -7.70
C THR A 145 -16.74 -6.04 -6.69
N GLY A 146 -17.28 -5.57 -5.58
CA GLY A 146 -17.69 -6.40 -4.45
C GLY A 146 -16.53 -7.01 -3.66
N VAL A 147 -15.28 -6.63 -3.97
CA VAL A 147 -14.09 -7.18 -3.30
C VAL A 147 -13.60 -6.23 -2.21
N ASP A 148 -13.66 -6.71 -0.98
CA ASP A 148 -13.16 -6.02 0.20
C ASP A 148 -11.71 -6.39 0.48
N PHE A 149 -10.76 -5.56 0.05
CA PHE A 149 -9.34 -5.77 0.36
C PHE A 149 -9.00 -5.40 1.80
N GLY A 150 -8.04 -6.14 2.36
CA GLY A 150 -7.57 -5.99 3.72
C GLY A 150 -8.58 -6.46 4.78
N LYS A 151 -8.15 -6.51 6.00
CA LYS A 151 -8.96 -6.91 7.16
C LYS A 151 -9.26 -5.68 8.01
N MET A 152 -10.53 -5.49 8.39
CA MET A 152 -10.89 -4.48 9.39
C MET A 152 -10.26 -4.83 10.73
N GLU A 153 -9.73 -3.83 11.42
CA GLU A 153 -9.04 -3.96 12.70
C GLU A 153 -9.70 -3.05 13.72
N ARG A 154 -9.77 -3.50 14.99
CA ARG A 154 -10.23 -2.62 16.06
C ARG A 154 -9.09 -1.73 16.53
N LEU A 155 -9.35 -0.44 16.76
CA LEU A 155 -8.35 0.49 17.25
C LEU A 155 -7.64 -0.02 18.52
N GLY A 156 -8.39 -0.66 19.41
CA GLY A 156 -7.87 -1.23 20.66
C GLY A 156 -6.99 -2.46 20.47
N SER A 157 -7.03 -3.14 19.33
CA SER A 157 -6.17 -4.28 19.00
C SER A 157 -4.82 -3.88 18.40
N LEU A 158 -4.64 -2.62 18.01
CA LEU A 158 -3.39 -2.08 17.50
C LEU A 158 -2.44 -1.69 18.65
N GLU A 159 -1.16 -1.53 18.35
CA GLU A 159 -0.13 -1.11 19.33
C GLU A 159 -0.27 0.39 19.69
N VAL A 160 -1.40 0.75 20.28
CA VAL A 160 -1.74 2.16 20.57
C VAL A 160 -1.39 2.63 21.98
N LYS A 161 -0.75 1.78 22.80
CA LYS A 161 -0.45 2.10 24.19
C LYS A 161 0.35 3.41 24.35
N ALA A 162 1.39 3.57 23.55
CA ALA A 162 2.22 4.79 23.56
C ALA A 162 1.51 6.00 22.92
N LEU A 163 0.45 5.78 22.15
CA LEU A 163 -0.30 6.81 21.42
C LEU A 163 -1.54 7.30 22.20
N ARG A 164 -1.82 6.72 23.38
CA ARG A 164 -3.02 7.06 24.16
C ARG A 164 -3.20 8.55 24.46
N PRO A 165 -2.18 9.35 24.79
CA PRO A 165 -2.35 10.79 25.00
C PRO A 165 -2.90 11.49 23.74
N GLN A 166 -2.29 11.24 22.58
CA GLN A 166 -2.69 11.82 21.30
C GLN A 166 -4.09 11.34 20.86
N LEU A 167 -4.42 10.08 21.13
CA LEU A 167 -5.74 9.53 20.83
C LEU A 167 -6.80 10.15 21.74
N ARG A 168 -6.53 10.34 23.04
CA ARG A 168 -7.44 11.05 23.93
C ARG A 168 -7.73 12.47 23.47
N GLU A 169 -6.72 13.21 23.06
CA GLU A 169 -6.87 14.54 22.48
C GLU A 169 -7.75 14.50 21.23
N ARG A 170 -7.48 13.59 20.29
CA ARG A 170 -8.21 13.42 19.04
C ARG A 170 -9.70 13.10 19.25
N TYR A 171 -10.02 12.26 20.24
CA TYR A 171 -11.38 11.79 20.49
C TYR A 171 -12.08 12.50 21.66
N GLY A 172 -11.49 13.57 22.21
CA GLY A 172 -12.12 14.36 23.28
C GLY A 172 -12.17 13.65 24.63
N GLY A 173 -11.16 12.81 24.95
CA GLY A 173 -11.00 12.18 26.26
C GLY A 173 -11.03 10.65 26.25
N THR A 174 -12.04 10.04 25.64
CA THR A 174 -12.18 8.58 25.60
C THR A 174 -11.69 8.04 24.27
N VAL A 175 -10.77 7.06 24.31
CA VAL A 175 -10.30 6.35 23.10
C VAL A 175 -11.29 5.25 22.72
N PRO A 176 -11.90 5.28 21.53
CA PRO A 176 -12.89 4.29 21.13
C PRO A 176 -12.19 2.98 20.71
N SER A 177 -11.90 2.10 21.67
CA SER A 177 -11.17 0.83 21.43
C SER A 177 -11.87 -0.10 20.43
N GLU A 178 -13.20 -0.03 20.37
CA GLU A 178 -14.03 -0.84 19.46
C GLU A 178 -14.20 -0.24 18.08
N LEU A 179 -13.64 0.95 17.82
CA LEU A 179 -13.67 1.57 16.50
C LEU A 179 -13.00 0.65 15.49
N GLU A 180 -13.75 0.23 14.49
CA GLU A 180 -13.24 -0.55 13.37
C GLU A 180 -12.67 0.38 12.29
N LEU A 181 -11.47 0.05 11.82
CA LEU A 181 -10.77 0.80 10.80
C LEU A 181 -9.94 -0.13 9.91
N ILE A 182 -9.52 0.35 8.77
CA ILE A 182 -8.60 -0.34 7.86
C ILE A 182 -7.27 0.40 7.82
N THR A 183 -6.15 -0.33 7.88
CA THR A 183 -4.82 0.28 7.82
C THR A 183 -4.15 0.04 6.47
N PRO A 184 -3.18 0.88 6.05
CA PRO A 184 -2.35 0.59 4.88
C PRO A 184 -1.61 -0.74 5.01
N ALA A 185 -1.20 -1.11 6.23
CA ALA A 185 -0.56 -2.38 6.53
C ALA A 185 -1.49 -3.58 6.29
N SER A 186 -2.74 -3.49 6.76
CA SER A 186 -3.75 -4.52 6.54
C SER A 186 -4.11 -4.70 5.07
N LEU A 187 -4.20 -3.59 4.30
CA LEU A 187 -4.37 -3.67 2.84
C LEU A 187 -3.20 -4.38 2.17
N ALA A 188 -1.97 -4.00 2.53
CA ALA A 188 -0.76 -4.57 1.93
C ALA A 188 -0.52 -6.04 2.32
N ALA A 189 -1.15 -6.52 3.39
CA ALA A 189 -1.11 -7.92 3.83
C ALA A 189 -2.16 -8.81 3.13
N ASP A 190 -3.02 -8.26 2.27
CA ASP A 190 -4.04 -9.04 1.58
C ASP A 190 -3.43 -9.90 0.47
N GLU A 191 -3.55 -11.22 0.60
CA GLU A 191 -2.98 -12.21 -0.33
C GLU A 191 -3.58 -12.16 -1.74
N ARG A 192 -4.69 -11.45 -1.94
CA ARG A 192 -5.30 -11.21 -3.26
C ARG A 192 -4.61 -10.08 -4.02
N LEU A 193 -3.67 -9.39 -3.37
CA LEU A 193 -2.84 -8.35 -3.97
C LEU A 193 -1.43 -8.89 -4.23
N THR A 194 -1.01 -8.89 -5.50
CA THR A 194 0.33 -9.31 -5.90
C THR A 194 1.30 -8.14 -5.86
N VAL A 195 2.48 -8.34 -5.28
CA VAL A 195 3.56 -7.32 -5.30
C VAL A 195 4.11 -7.19 -6.72
N VAL A 196 3.95 -6.02 -7.32
CA VAL A 196 4.50 -5.65 -8.63
C VAL A 196 5.90 -5.04 -8.50
N TYR A 197 6.09 -4.23 -7.44
CA TYR A 197 7.35 -3.56 -7.15
C TYR A 197 7.46 -3.24 -5.66
N SER A 198 8.67 -3.34 -5.09
CA SER A 198 8.91 -2.98 -3.69
C SER A 198 10.34 -2.47 -3.47
N ASP A 199 10.44 -1.28 -2.85
CA ASP A 199 11.66 -0.76 -2.22
C ASP A 199 11.74 -1.12 -0.71
N TYR A 200 10.77 -1.87 -0.20
CA TYR A 200 10.74 -2.34 1.17
C TYR A 200 11.27 -3.77 1.25
N ALA A 201 11.94 -4.10 2.34
CA ALA A 201 12.33 -5.49 2.59
C ALA A 201 11.07 -6.38 2.66
N PRO A 202 11.15 -7.65 2.23
CA PRO A 202 10.06 -8.59 2.47
C PRO A 202 9.69 -8.62 3.95
N ALA A 203 8.39 -8.71 4.25
CA ALA A 203 7.96 -8.99 5.62
C ALA A 203 8.57 -10.33 6.07
N ARG A 204 9.19 -10.34 7.23
CA ARG A 204 9.76 -11.55 7.83
C ARG A 204 8.68 -12.39 8.46
#